data_c2de2eeed9e91b6da549b430e76df64b
#
_entry.id   c2de2eeed9e91b6da549b430e76df64b
#
_cell.length_a   1.000
_cell.length_b   1.000
_cell.length_c   1.000
_cell.angle_alpha   90.00
_cell.angle_beta   90.00
_cell.angle_gamma   90.00
#
_symmetry.space_group_name_H-M   'P 1'
#
loop_
_entity.id
_entity.type
_entity.pdbx_description
1 polymer ?
#
loop_
_entity_poly.entity_id
_entity_poly.type
_entity_poly.pdbx_seq_one_letter_code
_entity_poly.pdbx_strand_id
1 'polypeptide(L)'
;MIYTDSELKKKIYKMIEDFESEVVEFKEATSNFSFNDIGKYFSALGNEANIRGLAEAWLIFGITNDKQIKGTNYRKGGNLQSLKKEITNGTNEKLTFYDIYCIEIENKRIVAFQIPPAIPGIVTTWHGASYAREDESLVPLPMNKIDLIRSQVGRDWSKEIVSEATIDDLDPEAVAYARKMFIRREENRDGASDIIEKLSDIEVLNKAGLTFKGQITRTALLLLGKKESSFYFDGFVPRITWTLYNADKSVKAYEHFDMPLLLAVDKVYGKIRNEKYRYIAGQTTLFPEEVDQYNPNLVKEIINNCIAHSDYRLRGKINVEEYEDRLVFINEGAFIPETVEQALEPGYKPPYYRNAFLCNAMVNMYMIDTNSMGIPMIYEIQKDKCFPLPTFDLETPNRVIVTVYGKVMDSNYTQLLHANGDLDLRTVFLLDQVQKKKTISKEDFSQLKSRNLVEGRYPNIFVSYKVAKAVGNKATYVRQKGLDEEVCMQLILSTLKLGPAKKSDLFAVLKDALPDVLTEEQKSKKLSNLLQKMKRARIIGVKGIAANSEWNLLTKD
;
A
#
# COMPACT_ATOMS: atom_id res chain seq x y z
N MET A 1 -0.87 -21.15 18.46
CA MET A 1 -2.31 -21.39 18.79
C MET A 1 -2.60 -22.83 18.45
N ILE A 2 -3.30 -23.57 19.29
CA ILE A 2 -3.68 -24.98 19.01
C ILE A 2 -5.12 -24.96 18.49
N TYR A 3 -5.36 -25.58 17.34
CA TYR A 3 -6.68 -25.62 16.70
C TYR A 3 -7.41 -26.92 17.04
N THR A 4 -8.71 -26.82 17.27
CA THR A 4 -9.60 -27.98 17.25
C THR A 4 -9.85 -28.43 15.80
N ASP A 5 -10.27 -29.69 15.60
CA ASP A 5 -10.57 -30.20 14.25
C ASP A 5 -11.61 -29.33 13.51
N SER A 6 -12.61 -28.82 14.23
CA SER A 6 -13.66 -27.96 13.64
C SER A 6 -13.12 -26.61 13.19
N GLU A 7 -12.27 -25.98 14.01
CA GLU A 7 -11.65 -24.70 13.68
C GLU A 7 -10.67 -24.84 12.51
N LEU A 8 -9.87 -25.91 12.53
CA LEU A 8 -8.92 -26.18 11.46
C LEU A 8 -9.61 -26.46 10.12
N LYS A 9 -10.72 -27.22 10.12
CA LYS A 9 -11.53 -27.45 8.92
C LYS A 9 -12.03 -26.14 8.33
N LYS A 10 -12.61 -25.27 9.15
CA LYS A 10 -13.07 -23.93 8.70
C LYS A 10 -11.92 -23.11 8.12
N LYS A 11 -10.78 -23.14 8.77
CA LYS A 11 -9.58 -22.41 8.33
C LYS A 11 -9.06 -22.96 6.99
N ILE A 12 -9.00 -24.27 6.80
CA ILE A 12 -8.56 -24.88 5.53
C ILE A 12 -9.55 -24.55 4.41
N TYR A 13 -10.85 -24.59 4.63
CA TYR A 13 -11.83 -24.17 3.63
C TYR A 13 -11.63 -22.69 3.25
N LYS A 14 -11.41 -21.82 4.23
CA LYS A 14 -11.09 -20.42 3.96
C LYS A 14 -9.80 -20.26 3.12
N MET A 15 -8.74 -21.01 3.43
CA MET A 15 -7.49 -21.01 2.64
C MET A 15 -7.69 -21.53 1.21
N ILE A 16 -8.65 -22.47 0.99
CA ILE A 16 -9.02 -22.97 -0.34
C ILE A 16 -9.79 -21.91 -1.12
N GLU A 17 -10.65 -21.13 -0.46
CA GLU A 17 -11.44 -20.06 -1.07
C GLU A 17 -10.60 -18.81 -1.36
N ASP A 18 -9.68 -18.48 -0.46
CA ASP A 18 -8.73 -17.39 -0.63
C ASP A 18 -7.72 -17.74 -1.74
N PHE A 19 -7.29 -16.74 -2.54
CA PHE A 19 -6.21 -16.94 -3.50
C PHE A 19 -4.94 -17.41 -2.78
N GLU A 20 -4.10 -18.22 -3.46
CA GLU A 20 -2.81 -18.66 -2.93
C GLU A 20 -2.03 -17.47 -2.38
N SER A 21 -1.82 -17.50 -1.08
CA SER A 21 -0.92 -16.55 -0.43
C SER A 21 0.45 -17.20 -0.34
N GLU A 22 1.52 -16.41 -0.42
CA GLU A 22 2.90 -16.91 -0.31
C GLU A 22 3.20 -17.59 1.04
N VAL A 23 2.22 -17.64 1.95
CA VAL A 23 2.29 -18.30 3.27
C VAL A 23 1.45 -19.57 3.40
N VAL A 24 0.76 -19.97 2.34
CA VAL A 24 -0.01 -21.22 2.28
C VAL A 24 0.38 -22.00 1.02
N GLU A 25 0.75 -23.26 1.20
CA GLU A 25 1.12 -24.16 0.12
C GLU A 25 0.28 -25.44 0.16
N PHE A 26 -0.32 -25.79 -0.96
CA PHE A 26 -1.04 -27.04 -1.15
C PHE A 26 -0.20 -28.04 -1.94
N LYS A 27 -0.19 -29.30 -1.51
CA LYS A 27 0.46 -30.40 -2.22
C LYS A 27 -0.42 -31.65 -2.21
N GLU A 28 -0.54 -32.30 -3.34
CA GLU A 28 -1.26 -33.57 -3.42
C GLU A 28 -0.63 -34.63 -2.51
N ALA A 29 0.71 -34.77 -2.55
CA ALA A 29 1.50 -35.67 -1.71
C ALA A 29 0.83 -37.02 -1.48
N THR A 30 0.45 -37.72 -2.56
CA THR A 30 -0.41 -38.91 -2.56
C THR A 30 0.05 -39.99 -1.59
N SER A 31 1.35 -40.35 -1.60
CA SER A 31 1.94 -41.36 -0.68
C SER A 31 3.31 -40.96 -0.14
N ASN A 32 4.15 -40.36 -0.98
CA ASN A 32 5.50 -39.99 -0.65
C ASN A 32 5.72 -38.50 -0.97
N PHE A 33 6.45 -37.81 -0.09
CA PHE A 33 6.94 -36.46 -0.32
C PHE A 33 8.33 -36.33 0.30
N SER A 34 9.24 -35.67 -0.41
CA SER A 34 10.61 -35.50 0.04
C SER A 34 10.68 -34.72 1.34
N PHE A 35 11.33 -35.29 2.37
CA PHE A 35 11.55 -34.58 3.62
C PHE A 35 12.42 -33.34 3.44
N ASN A 36 13.38 -33.41 2.50
CA ASN A 36 14.19 -32.26 2.16
C ASN A 36 13.34 -31.11 1.58
N ASP A 37 12.32 -31.42 0.80
CA ASP A 37 11.43 -30.40 0.27
C ASP A 37 10.47 -29.83 1.36
N ILE A 38 10.05 -30.66 2.31
CA ILE A 38 9.34 -30.15 3.50
C ILE A 38 10.20 -29.11 4.23
N GLY A 39 11.50 -29.38 4.39
CA GLY A 39 12.44 -28.45 5.03
C GLY A 39 12.62 -27.13 4.25
N LYS A 40 12.69 -27.22 2.92
CA LYS A 40 12.74 -26.01 2.07
C LYS A 40 11.44 -25.18 2.19
N TYR A 41 10.28 -25.84 2.16
CA TYR A 41 8.98 -25.17 2.38
C TYR A 41 8.89 -24.58 3.78
N PHE A 42 9.40 -25.27 4.80
CA PHE A 42 9.46 -24.72 6.16
C PHE A 42 10.25 -23.41 6.20
N SER A 43 11.43 -23.37 5.56
CA SER A 43 12.23 -22.15 5.45
C SER A 43 11.49 -21.06 4.66
N ALA A 44 10.96 -21.39 3.49
CA ALA A 44 10.29 -20.42 2.62
C ALA A 44 9.05 -19.80 3.27
N LEU A 45 8.13 -20.64 3.73
CA LEU A 45 6.87 -20.21 4.33
C LEU A 45 7.09 -19.48 5.67
N GLY A 46 8.07 -19.92 6.47
CA GLY A 46 8.43 -19.23 7.72
C GLY A 46 9.04 -17.84 7.47
N ASN A 47 9.89 -17.70 6.47
CA ASN A 47 10.45 -16.40 6.08
C ASN A 47 9.36 -15.46 5.56
N GLU A 48 8.46 -15.94 4.70
CA GLU A 48 7.35 -15.13 4.18
C GLU A 48 6.37 -14.73 5.29
N ALA A 49 6.04 -15.63 6.22
CA ALA A 49 5.18 -15.30 7.36
C ALA A 49 5.79 -14.19 8.23
N ASN A 50 7.12 -14.22 8.44
CA ASN A 50 7.82 -13.17 9.18
C ASN A 50 7.75 -11.83 8.44
N ILE A 51 8.07 -11.81 7.13
CA ILE A 51 8.05 -10.59 6.30
C ILE A 51 6.66 -9.95 6.32
N ARG A 52 5.61 -10.77 6.29
CA ARG A 52 4.20 -10.32 6.28
C ARG A 52 3.62 -10.07 7.66
N GLY A 53 4.41 -10.22 8.73
CA GLY A 53 3.93 -10.04 10.10
C GLY A 53 2.83 -11.03 10.53
N LEU A 54 2.74 -12.19 9.86
CA LEU A 54 1.74 -13.22 10.15
C LEU A 54 2.22 -14.14 11.26
N ALA A 55 1.28 -14.60 12.09
CA ALA A 55 1.59 -15.46 13.23
C ALA A 55 1.94 -16.91 12.84
N GLU A 56 1.64 -17.32 11.62
CA GLU A 56 1.82 -18.70 11.16
C GLU A 56 1.72 -18.80 9.62
N ALA A 57 2.32 -19.85 9.07
CA ALA A 57 2.17 -20.27 7.69
C ALA A 57 1.79 -21.77 7.64
N TRP A 58 1.36 -22.24 6.46
CA TRP A 58 0.80 -23.58 6.32
C TRP A 58 1.31 -24.32 5.09
N LEU A 59 1.74 -25.57 5.29
CA LEU A 59 1.96 -26.55 4.23
C LEU A 59 0.90 -27.64 4.40
N ILE A 60 0.08 -27.87 3.37
CA ILE A 60 -1.10 -28.75 3.47
C ILE A 60 -1.01 -29.85 2.42
N PHE A 61 -1.03 -31.10 2.87
CA PHE A 61 -1.03 -32.28 2.02
C PHE A 61 -2.42 -32.87 1.85
N GLY A 62 -2.71 -33.36 0.65
CA GLY A 62 -3.99 -33.94 0.25
C GLY A 62 -4.90 -32.98 -0.51
N ILE A 63 -4.39 -31.80 -0.87
CA ILE A 63 -5.07 -30.81 -1.70
C ILE A 63 -4.18 -30.53 -2.90
N THR A 64 -4.75 -30.47 -4.10
CA THR A 64 -4.03 -30.17 -5.34
C THR A 64 -3.83 -28.65 -5.50
N ASN A 65 -2.93 -28.24 -6.41
CA ASN A 65 -2.76 -26.83 -6.78
C ASN A 65 -4.09 -26.23 -7.32
N ASP A 66 -4.93 -27.03 -7.98
CA ASP A 66 -6.28 -26.62 -8.41
C ASP A 66 -7.29 -26.58 -7.25
N LYS A 67 -6.81 -26.68 -5.99
CA LYS A 67 -7.61 -26.60 -4.76
C LYS A 67 -8.66 -27.73 -4.59
N GLN A 68 -8.46 -28.85 -5.26
CA GLN A 68 -9.32 -30.03 -5.11
C GLN A 68 -8.82 -30.89 -3.94
N ILE A 69 -9.73 -31.23 -3.05
CA ILE A 69 -9.45 -32.14 -1.94
C ILE A 69 -9.39 -33.57 -2.49
N LYS A 70 -8.19 -34.18 -2.49
CA LYS A 70 -7.97 -35.59 -2.94
C LYS A 70 -7.62 -36.54 -1.82
N GLY A 71 -7.04 -36.01 -0.73
CA GLY A 71 -6.54 -36.78 0.39
C GLY A 71 -5.09 -37.26 0.19
N THR A 72 -4.44 -37.63 1.31
CA THR A 72 -3.06 -38.10 1.31
C THR A 72 -2.85 -39.35 2.16
N ASN A 73 -1.97 -40.21 1.71
CA ASN A 73 -1.47 -41.35 2.49
C ASN A 73 -0.05 -41.10 3.05
N TYR A 74 0.44 -39.85 2.97
CA TYR A 74 1.73 -39.51 3.51
C TYR A 74 1.90 -39.95 4.96
N ARG A 75 2.91 -40.82 5.23
CA ARG A 75 3.15 -41.45 6.54
C ARG A 75 1.89 -41.99 7.23
N LYS A 76 0.95 -42.63 6.49
CA LYS A 76 -0.24 -43.25 7.06
C LYS A 76 0.18 -44.41 7.97
N GLY A 77 -0.26 -44.39 9.24
CA GLY A 77 0.15 -45.34 10.26
C GLY A 77 1.50 -45.04 10.92
N GLY A 78 2.24 -43.99 10.47
CA GLY A 78 3.48 -43.55 11.08
C GLY A 78 3.29 -42.38 12.06
N ASN A 79 4.33 -42.10 12.85
CA ASN A 79 4.33 -40.97 13.78
C ASN A 79 4.67 -39.65 13.05
N LEU A 80 3.66 -38.83 12.78
CA LEU A 80 3.85 -37.50 12.17
C LEU A 80 4.59 -36.52 13.10
N GLN A 81 4.43 -36.68 14.41
CA GLN A 81 5.08 -35.76 15.38
C GLN A 81 6.61 -35.94 15.42
N SER A 82 7.14 -37.11 14.94
CA SER A 82 8.59 -37.28 14.80
C SER A 82 9.22 -36.24 13.86
N LEU A 83 8.45 -35.76 12.87
CA LEU A 83 8.90 -34.72 11.94
C LEU A 83 9.28 -33.42 12.66
N LYS A 84 8.67 -33.09 13.81
CA LYS A 84 9.06 -31.93 14.60
C LYS A 84 10.52 -32.01 15.05
N LYS A 85 10.98 -33.19 15.45
CA LYS A 85 12.36 -33.42 15.83
C LYS A 85 13.28 -33.47 14.61
N GLU A 86 12.83 -34.08 13.54
CA GLU A 86 13.61 -34.19 12.30
C GLU A 86 13.86 -32.79 11.69
N ILE A 87 12.86 -31.90 11.62
CA ILE A 87 12.98 -30.56 11.05
C ILE A 87 13.92 -29.67 11.88
N THR A 88 13.89 -29.81 13.21
CA THR A 88 14.77 -29.09 14.13
C THR A 88 16.26 -29.30 13.83
N ASN A 89 16.63 -30.47 13.32
CA ASN A 89 18.02 -30.79 13.02
C ASN A 89 18.55 -30.10 11.75
N GLY A 90 17.66 -29.71 10.85
CA GLY A 90 18.02 -29.06 9.57
C GLY A 90 17.83 -27.54 9.58
N THR A 91 17.12 -27.00 10.57
CA THR A 91 16.89 -25.56 10.69
C THR A 91 17.94 -24.90 11.60
N ASN A 92 18.30 -23.63 11.29
CA ASN A 92 19.00 -22.80 12.27
C ASN A 92 18.05 -22.49 13.44
N GLU A 93 18.60 -22.02 14.58
CA GLU A 93 17.84 -21.69 15.80
C GLU A 93 16.94 -22.83 16.31
N LYS A 94 17.12 -24.06 15.81
CA LYS A 94 16.34 -25.24 16.20
C LYS A 94 14.82 -25.04 16.09
N LEU A 95 14.38 -24.29 15.10
CA LEU A 95 12.95 -24.07 14.85
C LEU A 95 12.24 -25.36 14.44
N THR A 96 11.00 -25.50 14.84
CA THR A 96 10.15 -26.66 14.51
C THR A 96 8.71 -26.21 14.23
N PHE A 97 7.88 -27.12 13.70
CA PHE A 97 6.46 -26.88 13.51
C PHE A 97 5.77 -26.54 14.85
N TYR A 98 4.88 -25.56 14.85
CA TYR A 98 3.98 -25.34 15.98
C TYR A 98 3.18 -26.61 16.25
N ASP A 99 2.52 -27.15 15.19
CA ASP A 99 1.89 -28.46 15.23
C ASP A 99 1.78 -29.11 13.86
N ILE A 100 1.46 -30.42 13.85
CA ILE A 100 1.18 -31.21 12.65
C ILE A 100 -0.16 -31.92 12.88
N TYR A 101 -1.15 -31.48 12.15
CA TYR A 101 -2.52 -31.97 12.25
C TYR A 101 -2.80 -33.06 11.22
N CYS A 102 -3.59 -34.04 11.60
CA CYS A 102 -4.14 -35.06 10.71
C CYS A 102 -5.64 -35.07 10.90
N ILE A 103 -6.37 -34.55 9.93
CA ILE A 103 -7.84 -34.44 9.99
C ILE A 103 -8.48 -35.06 8.75
N GLU A 104 -9.78 -35.29 8.82
CA GLU A 104 -10.57 -35.77 7.69
C GLU A 104 -11.49 -34.64 7.18
N ILE A 105 -11.40 -34.32 5.89
CA ILE A 105 -12.29 -33.42 5.18
C ILE A 105 -12.90 -34.21 4.02
N GLU A 106 -14.23 -34.22 3.89
CA GLU A 106 -14.97 -34.98 2.86
C GLU A 106 -14.58 -36.47 2.80
N ASN A 107 -14.39 -37.10 3.96
CA ASN A 107 -13.91 -38.48 4.12
C ASN A 107 -12.51 -38.73 3.50
N LYS A 108 -11.71 -37.69 3.34
CA LYS A 108 -10.34 -37.75 2.82
C LYS A 108 -9.38 -37.21 3.87
N ARG A 109 -8.29 -37.95 4.07
CA ARG A 109 -7.26 -37.60 5.04
C ARG A 109 -6.42 -36.39 4.54
N ILE A 110 -6.31 -35.37 5.37
CA ILE A 110 -5.48 -34.18 5.14
C ILE A 110 -4.43 -34.09 6.24
N VAL A 111 -3.20 -33.75 5.87
CA VAL A 111 -2.11 -33.46 6.82
C VAL A 111 -1.73 -31.99 6.67
N ALA A 112 -1.85 -31.23 7.76
CA ALA A 112 -1.56 -29.80 7.78
C ALA A 112 -0.39 -29.51 8.73
N PHE A 113 0.66 -28.88 8.21
CA PHE A 113 1.84 -28.46 8.96
C PHE A 113 1.70 -26.98 9.30
N GLN A 114 1.62 -26.66 10.58
CA GLN A 114 1.61 -25.29 11.10
C GLN A 114 3.05 -24.82 11.31
N ILE A 115 3.48 -23.87 10.51
CA ILE A 115 4.85 -23.36 10.44
C ILE A 115 4.95 -22.01 11.18
N PRO A 116 5.88 -21.86 12.14
CA PRO A 116 6.13 -20.55 12.77
C PRO A 116 6.74 -19.57 11.78
N PRO A 117 6.50 -18.26 11.94
CA PRO A 117 7.30 -17.26 11.25
C PRO A 117 8.76 -17.36 11.65
N ALA A 118 9.67 -16.93 10.78
CA ALA A 118 11.08 -16.77 11.12
C ALA A 118 11.21 -15.81 12.32
N ILE A 119 12.21 -16.05 13.16
CA ILE A 119 12.48 -15.16 14.30
C ILE A 119 12.85 -13.78 13.76
N PRO A 120 12.28 -12.67 14.27
CA PRO A 120 12.67 -11.34 13.85
C PRO A 120 14.20 -11.17 13.84
N GLY A 121 14.76 -10.68 12.76
CA GLY A 121 16.20 -10.50 12.55
C GLY A 121 16.98 -11.74 12.12
N ILE A 122 16.38 -12.92 12.16
CA ILE A 122 17.06 -14.19 11.85
C ILE A 122 16.31 -14.90 10.72
N VAL A 123 16.95 -14.96 9.56
CA VAL A 123 16.42 -15.72 8.42
C VAL A 123 16.38 -17.21 8.77
N THR A 124 15.23 -17.84 8.59
CA THR A 124 15.14 -19.30 8.73
C THR A 124 15.81 -19.99 7.57
N THR A 125 16.77 -20.90 7.86
CA THR A 125 17.48 -21.69 6.85
C THR A 125 17.11 -23.16 6.96
N TRP A 126 17.25 -23.89 5.85
CA TRP A 126 17.24 -25.35 5.79
C TRP A 126 18.58 -25.84 5.28
N HIS A 127 19.31 -26.59 6.12
CA HIS A 127 20.71 -27.02 5.85
C HIS A 127 21.61 -25.85 5.40
N GLY A 128 21.47 -24.68 6.02
CA GLY A 128 22.29 -23.50 5.74
C GLY A 128 21.83 -22.65 4.54
N ALA A 129 20.86 -23.11 3.73
CA ALA A 129 20.28 -22.32 2.65
C ALA A 129 18.92 -21.74 3.03
N SER A 130 18.65 -20.48 2.67
CA SER A 130 17.38 -19.82 2.88
C SER A 130 16.54 -19.80 1.61
N TYR A 131 15.24 -20.00 1.78
CA TYR A 131 14.29 -20.14 0.68
C TYR A 131 13.16 -19.11 0.79
N ALA A 132 12.60 -18.76 -0.38
CA ALA A 132 11.37 -18.01 -0.57
C ALA A 132 10.43 -18.74 -1.53
N ARG A 133 9.20 -18.28 -1.60
CA ARG A 133 8.28 -18.61 -2.68
C ARG A 133 8.23 -17.47 -3.69
N GLU A 134 8.24 -17.84 -4.95
CA GLU A 134 7.96 -16.94 -6.06
C GLU A 134 6.95 -17.67 -6.96
N ASP A 135 5.70 -17.19 -6.92
CA ASP A 135 4.54 -17.89 -7.43
C ASP A 135 4.44 -19.34 -6.88
N GLU A 136 4.49 -20.36 -7.75
CA GLU A 136 4.42 -21.78 -7.36
C GLU A 136 5.81 -22.41 -7.09
N SER A 137 6.90 -21.64 -7.23
CA SER A 137 8.27 -22.17 -7.18
C SER A 137 8.98 -21.84 -5.88
N LEU A 138 9.80 -22.79 -5.41
CA LEU A 138 10.78 -22.55 -4.36
C LEU A 138 12.04 -21.94 -4.99
N VAL A 139 12.45 -20.78 -4.52
CA VAL A 139 13.64 -20.06 -4.96
C VAL A 139 14.55 -19.75 -3.76
N PRO A 140 15.84 -19.48 -3.97
CA PRO A 140 16.68 -18.91 -2.93
C PRO A 140 16.09 -17.59 -2.44
N LEU A 141 16.10 -17.33 -1.13
CA LEU A 141 15.57 -16.09 -0.56
C LEU A 141 16.35 -14.89 -1.11
N PRO A 142 15.70 -13.94 -1.80
CA PRO A 142 16.36 -12.77 -2.36
C PRO A 142 16.98 -11.87 -1.30
N MET A 143 18.06 -11.16 -1.64
CA MET A 143 18.81 -10.32 -0.70
C MET A 143 17.93 -9.22 -0.06
N ASN A 144 17.04 -8.61 -0.82
CA ASN A 144 16.10 -7.61 -0.29
C ASN A 144 15.19 -8.19 0.81
N LYS A 145 14.69 -9.42 0.66
CA LYS A 145 13.90 -10.12 1.68
C LYS A 145 14.76 -10.52 2.88
N ILE A 146 16.02 -10.91 2.68
CA ILE A 146 16.98 -11.16 3.76
C ILE A 146 17.18 -9.88 4.58
N ASP A 147 17.37 -8.74 3.92
CA ASP A 147 17.59 -7.46 4.56
C ASP A 147 16.33 -6.99 5.32
N LEU A 148 15.13 -7.27 4.79
CA LEU A 148 13.87 -7.02 5.50
C LEU A 148 13.82 -7.77 6.84
N ILE A 149 14.10 -9.08 6.84
CA ILE A 149 14.10 -9.88 8.07
C ILE A 149 15.19 -9.40 9.03
N ARG A 150 16.42 -9.19 8.54
CA ARG A 150 17.55 -8.72 9.36
C ARG A 150 17.32 -7.35 9.97
N SER A 151 16.62 -6.46 9.27
CA SER A 151 16.33 -5.12 9.76
C SER A 151 15.34 -5.09 10.93
N GLN A 152 14.56 -6.17 11.15
CA GLN A 152 13.59 -6.27 12.23
C GLN A 152 14.22 -6.31 13.63
N VAL A 153 15.43 -6.83 13.75
CA VAL A 153 16.19 -6.92 15.01
C VAL A 153 17.53 -6.18 14.91
N GLY A 154 17.75 -5.48 13.81
CA GLY A 154 18.83 -4.52 13.75
C GLY A 154 18.71 -3.63 14.99
N ARG A 155 19.84 -3.43 15.70
CA ARG A 155 19.89 -2.46 16.80
C ARG A 155 19.19 -1.21 16.30
N ASP A 156 18.18 -0.77 17.02
CA ASP A 156 17.53 0.50 16.70
C ASP A 156 18.63 1.55 16.58
N TRP A 157 18.92 1.94 15.34
CA TRP A 157 19.99 2.88 15.01
C TRP A 157 19.83 4.18 15.79
N SER A 158 18.59 4.58 16.01
CA SER A 158 18.27 5.85 16.64
C SER A 158 18.62 5.92 18.12
N LYS A 159 18.67 4.76 18.83
CA LYS A 159 19.02 4.70 20.26
C LYS A 159 20.52 4.62 20.53
N GLU A 160 21.35 4.48 19.51
CA GLU A 160 22.79 4.37 19.70
C GLU A 160 23.36 5.61 20.40
N ILE A 161 24.21 5.37 21.40
CA ILE A 161 24.89 6.42 22.14
C ILE A 161 26.12 6.86 21.33
N VAL A 162 26.26 8.17 21.19
CA VAL A 162 27.44 8.80 20.60
C VAL A 162 28.32 9.29 21.74
N SER A 163 29.28 8.45 22.14
CA SER A 163 30.08 8.65 23.36
C SER A 163 30.90 9.94 23.38
N GLU A 164 31.27 10.46 22.22
CA GLU A 164 32.06 11.67 22.05
C GLU A 164 31.20 12.95 22.04
N ALA A 165 29.88 12.81 21.85
CA ALA A 165 28.97 13.95 21.82
C ALA A 165 28.55 14.40 23.22
N THR A 166 28.40 15.71 23.35
CA THR A 166 28.01 16.38 24.60
C THR A 166 26.77 17.25 24.37
N ILE A 167 26.25 17.86 25.44
CA ILE A 167 25.14 18.81 25.31
C ILE A 167 25.51 20.03 24.47
N ASP A 168 26.78 20.37 24.41
CA ASP A 168 27.28 21.50 23.61
C ASP A 168 27.17 21.24 22.09
N ASP A 169 27.00 19.98 21.67
CA ASP A 169 26.74 19.59 20.30
C ASP A 169 25.26 19.79 19.90
N LEU A 170 24.39 20.08 20.86
CA LEU A 170 22.98 20.37 20.62
C LEU A 170 22.75 21.85 20.39
N ASP A 171 21.77 22.18 19.55
CA ASP A 171 21.33 23.53 19.26
C ASP A 171 20.50 24.07 20.43
N PRO A 172 20.89 25.22 21.06
CA PRO A 172 20.18 25.76 22.23
C PRO A 172 18.70 26.10 21.95
N GLU A 173 18.38 26.57 20.73
CA GLU A 173 17.01 26.90 20.34
C GLU A 173 16.18 25.60 20.26
N ALA A 174 16.73 24.55 19.66
CA ALA A 174 16.08 23.25 19.57
C ALA A 174 15.88 22.61 20.96
N VAL A 175 16.84 22.72 21.87
CA VAL A 175 16.73 22.26 23.26
C VAL A 175 15.63 23.01 24.00
N ALA A 176 15.58 24.33 23.90
CA ALA A 176 14.54 25.15 24.49
C ALA A 176 13.14 24.82 23.93
N TYR A 177 13.06 24.60 22.63
CA TYR A 177 11.82 24.19 21.98
C TYR A 177 11.38 22.79 22.44
N ALA A 178 12.30 21.83 22.54
CA ALA A 178 12.03 20.49 23.04
C ALA A 178 11.50 20.53 24.48
N ARG A 179 12.12 21.33 25.37
CA ARG A 179 11.63 21.56 26.74
C ARG A 179 10.20 22.08 26.74
N LYS A 180 9.89 23.09 25.92
CA LYS A 180 8.54 23.65 25.78
C LYS A 180 7.52 22.60 25.34
N MET A 181 7.85 21.78 24.35
CA MET A 181 6.96 20.74 23.85
C MET A 181 6.74 19.64 24.89
N PHE A 182 7.79 19.26 25.62
CA PHE A 182 7.68 18.27 26.68
C PHE A 182 6.83 18.77 27.86
N ILE A 183 6.97 20.04 28.28
CA ILE A 183 6.08 20.67 29.28
C ILE A 183 4.63 20.58 28.82
N ARG A 184 4.35 21.01 27.59
CA ARG A 184 3.01 20.96 27.00
C ARG A 184 2.42 19.55 27.01
N ARG A 185 3.23 18.51 26.77
CA ARG A 185 2.77 17.13 26.82
C ARG A 185 2.33 16.71 28.23
N GLU A 186 3.04 17.19 29.24
CA GLU A 186 2.78 16.83 30.64
C GLU A 186 1.77 17.78 31.32
N GLU A 187 1.23 18.80 30.62
CA GLU A 187 0.29 19.80 31.18
C GLU A 187 -0.93 19.18 31.85
N ASN A 188 -1.39 18.00 31.41
CA ASN A 188 -2.52 17.31 32.02
C ASN A 188 -2.20 16.62 33.38
N ARG A 189 -0.94 16.67 33.84
CA ARG A 189 -0.51 16.11 35.11
C ARG A 189 -0.31 17.24 36.09
N ASP A 190 -1.09 17.25 37.18
CA ASP A 190 -1.04 18.28 38.21
C ASP A 190 0.40 18.52 38.71
N GLY A 191 0.87 19.76 38.63
CA GLY A 191 2.18 20.19 39.11
C GLY A 191 3.38 19.75 38.24
N ALA A 192 3.16 19.10 37.10
CA ALA A 192 4.26 18.61 36.24
C ALA A 192 5.07 19.76 35.64
N SER A 193 4.45 20.85 35.24
CA SER A 193 5.13 22.02 34.66
C SER A 193 6.15 22.62 35.65
N ASP A 194 5.75 22.85 36.89
CA ASP A 194 6.62 23.43 37.93
C ASP A 194 7.83 22.53 38.25
N ILE A 195 7.63 21.23 38.17
CA ILE A 195 8.71 20.25 38.35
C ILE A 195 9.68 20.29 37.18
N ILE A 196 9.17 20.28 35.95
CA ILE A 196 9.99 20.24 34.75
C ILE A 196 10.78 21.53 34.55
N GLU A 197 10.22 22.68 34.93
CA GLU A 197 10.90 23.98 34.87
C GLU A 197 12.17 24.02 35.74
N LYS A 198 12.20 23.27 36.84
CA LYS A 198 13.35 23.20 37.78
C LYS A 198 14.44 22.22 37.36
N LEU A 199 14.16 21.38 36.35
CA LEU A 199 15.13 20.39 35.85
C LEU A 199 16.16 21.06 34.95
N SER A 200 17.38 20.55 34.97
CA SER A 200 18.40 20.88 33.97
C SER A 200 17.97 20.39 32.57
N ASP A 201 18.58 20.93 31.53
CA ASP A 201 18.26 20.52 30.16
C ASP A 201 18.48 19.02 29.93
N ILE A 202 19.60 18.49 30.44
CA ILE A 202 19.91 17.06 30.29
C ILE A 202 18.89 16.15 31.00
N GLU A 203 18.36 16.59 32.14
CA GLU A 203 17.33 15.85 32.86
C GLU A 203 16.00 15.86 32.12
N VAL A 204 15.64 16.98 31.49
CA VAL A 204 14.46 17.08 30.65
C VAL A 204 14.62 16.19 29.41
N LEU A 205 15.78 16.24 28.74
CA LEU A 205 16.06 15.42 27.56
C LEU A 205 16.05 13.91 27.90
N ASN A 206 16.53 13.51 29.08
CA ASN A 206 16.41 12.14 29.55
C ASN A 206 14.95 11.70 29.74
N LYS A 207 14.13 12.55 30.38
CA LYS A 207 12.69 12.26 30.58
C LYS A 207 11.91 12.24 29.27
N ALA A 208 12.29 13.08 28.34
CA ALA A 208 11.72 13.15 27.01
C ALA A 208 12.14 11.98 26.10
N GLY A 209 13.08 11.14 26.54
CA GLY A 209 13.56 9.99 25.75
C GLY A 209 14.49 10.38 24.60
N LEU A 210 15.16 11.52 24.70
CA LEU A 210 16.14 12.00 23.73
C LEU A 210 17.57 11.59 24.06
N THR A 211 17.86 11.46 25.38
CA THR A 211 19.15 11.02 25.90
C THR A 211 18.98 9.83 26.83
N PHE A 212 20.05 9.15 27.14
CA PHE A 212 20.03 8.03 28.09
C PHE A 212 21.11 8.21 29.16
N LYS A 213 20.69 8.38 30.41
CA LYS A 213 21.60 8.63 31.55
C LYS A 213 22.57 9.78 31.31
N GLY A 214 22.08 10.86 30.66
CA GLY A 214 22.88 12.02 30.32
C GLY A 214 23.76 11.86 29.08
N GLN A 215 23.78 10.68 28.48
CA GLN A 215 24.55 10.42 27.25
C GLN A 215 23.72 10.79 26.00
N ILE A 216 24.39 11.42 25.05
CA ILE A 216 23.79 11.86 23.80
C ILE A 216 23.56 10.66 22.89
N THR A 217 22.33 10.53 22.36
CA THR A 217 21.95 9.48 21.40
C THR A 217 21.91 10.04 19.97
N ARG A 218 21.88 9.16 18.96
CA ARG A 218 21.64 9.58 17.57
C ARG A 218 20.30 10.31 17.40
N THR A 219 19.28 9.94 18.18
CA THR A 219 18.00 10.67 18.23
C THR A 219 18.18 12.12 18.70
N ALA A 220 18.93 12.35 19.77
CA ALA A 220 19.20 13.70 20.26
C ALA A 220 19.94 14.53 19.22
N LEU A 221 20.97 13.98 18.60
CA LEU A 221 21.70 14.67 17.53
C LEU A 221 20.81 14.94 16.32
N LEU A 222 20.00 13.98 15.89
CA LEU A 222 19.13 14.12 14.72
C LEU A 222 18.09 15.24 14.91
N LEU A 223 17.43 15.25 16.06
CA LEU A 223 16.34 16.19 16.35
C LEU A 223 16.83 17.55 16.85
N LEU A 224 17.93 17.57 17.62
CA LEU A 224 18.40 18.78 18.33
C LEU A 224 19.83 19.19 17.99
N GLY A 225 20.61 18.37 17.26
CA GLY A 225 22.02 18.62 17.00
C GLY A 225 22.25 19.85 16.15
N LYS A 226 23.32 20.58 16.42
CA LYS A 226 23.84 21.64 15.55
C LYS A 226 24.22 21.06 14.18
N LYS A 227 24.31 21.89 13.16
CA LYS A 227 24.70 21.46 11.81
C LYS A 227 26.09 20.77 11.81
N GLU A 228 27.03 21.28 12.58
CA GLU A 228 28.40 20.74 12.71
C GLU A 228 28.38 19.33 13.29
N SER A 229 27.42 19.03 14.15
CA SER A 229 27.26 17.71 14.78
C SER A 229 26.88 16.60 13.79
N SER A 230 26.63 16.95 12.53
CA SER A 230 26.53 16.00 11.42
C SER A 230 27.81 15.16 11.24
N PHE A 231 28.95 15.64 11.78
CA PHE A 231 30.20 14.87 11.83
C PHE A 231 30.02 13.47 12.44
N TYR A 232 29.17 13.33 13.45
CA TYR A 232 28.88 12.06 14.12
C TYR A 232 28.07 11.06 13.28
N PHE A 233 27.66 11.45 12.07
CA PHE A 233 26.93 10.58 11.12
C PHE A 233 27.81 10.10 9.96
N ASP A 234 29.12 9.97 10.16
CA ASP A 234 30.06 9.41 9.17
C ASP A 234 29.98 10.09 7.80
N GLY A 235 29.92 11.42 7.77
CA GLY A 235 29.85 12.23 6.56
C GLY A 235 28.46 12.31 5.90
N PHE A 236 27.46 11.69 6.50
CA PHE A 236 26.07 11.91 6.10
C PHE A 236 25.48 13.09 6.87
N VAL A 237 24.85 14.01 6.17
CA VAL A 237 24.15 15.16 6.78
C VAL A 237 22.64 14.89 6.72
N PRO A 238 22.00 14.53 7.85
CA PRO A 238 20.55 14.41 7.90
C PRO A 238 19.91 15.76 7.54
N ARG A 239 19.04 15.75 6.53
CA ARG A 239 18.39 16.97 6.05
C ARG A 239 17.08 16.70 5.35
N ILE A 240 16.24 17.74 5.29
CA ILE A 240 15.09 17.80 4.42
C ILE A 240 15.42 18.76 3.28
N THR A 241 15.21 18.36 2.05
CA THR A 241 15.40 19.22 0.88
C THR A 241 14.03 19.56 0.31
N TRP A 242 13.67 20.83 0.30
CA TRP A 242 12.52 21.32 -0.45
C TRP A 242 12.95 21.76 -1.84
N THR A 243 12.19 21.38 -2.86
CA THR A 243 12.43 21.74 -4.26
C THR A 243 11.12 22.15 -4.92
N LEU A 244 11.10 23.34 -5.50
CA LEU A 244 9.99 23.86 -6.29
C LEU A 244 10.26 23.66 -7.78
N TYR A 245 9.30 23.05 -8.47
CA TYR A 245 9.38 22.82 -9.92
C TYR A 245 8.48 23.76 -10.72
N ASN A 246 8.94 24.10 -11.92
CA ASN A 246 8.13 24.75 -12.95
C ASN A 246 7.20 23.72 -13.64
N ALA A 247 6.26 24.21 -14.45
CA ALA A 247 5.36 23.35 -15.24
C ALA A 247 6.10 22.42 -16.22
N ASP A 248 7.26 22.82 -16.72
CA ASP A 248 8.14 22.04 -17.58
C ASP A 248 9.05 21.05 -16.81
N LYS A 249 8.83 20.90 -15.49
CA LYS A 249 9.61 20.08 -14.57
C LYS A 249 11.06 20.54 -14.35
N SER A 250 11.43 21.74 -14.80
CA SER A 250 12.71 22.34 -14.41
C SER A 250 12.66 22.85 -12.97
N VAL A 251 13.80 22.82 -12.28
CA VAL A 251 13.90 23.32 -10.90
C VAL A 251 13.80 24.85 -10.91
N LYS A 252 12.84 25.39 -10.17
CA LYS A 252 12.65 26.83 -9.99
C LYS A 252 13.39 27.36 -8.77
N ALA A 253 13.35 26.62 -7.67
CA ALA A 253 14.03 26.94 -6.42
C ALA A 253 14.26 25.68 -5.60
N TYR A 254 15.24 25.70 -4.72
CA TYR A 254 15.42 24.65 -3.72
C TYR A 254 16.07 25.23 -2.46
N GLU A 255 15.86 24.54 -1.34
CA GLU A 255 16.51 24.86 -0.07
C GLU A 255 16.76 23.58 0.74
N HIS A 256 17.87 23.56 1.45
CA HIS A 256 18.26 22.47 2.34
C HIS A 256 18.05 22.89 3.78
N PHE A 257 17.32 22.08 4.53
CA PHE A 257 17.09 22.21 5.96
C PHE A 257 17.87 21.12 6.67
N ASP A 258 19.07 21.45 7.11
CA ASP A 258 19.93 20.57 7.88
C ASP A 258 19.39 20.40 9.32
N MET A 259 20.01 19.53 10.13
CA MET A 259 19.74 19.46 11.57
C MET A 259 19.80 20.85 12.23
N PRO A 260 19.02 21.07 13.29
CA PRO A 260 18.12 20.15 14.02
C PRO A 260 16.77 19.93 13.31
N LEU A 261 16.39 18.65 13.12
CA LEU A 261 15.18 18.33 12.36
C LEU A 261 13.90 18.72 13.11
N LEU A 262 13.93 18.85 14.43
CA LEU A 262 12.79 19.36 15.23
C LEU A 262 12.34 20.75 14.73
N LEU A 263 13.29 21.64 14.43
CA LEU A 263 13.00 23.00 13.93
C LEU A 263 12.83 23.03 12.41
N ALA A 264 13.35 22.04 11.69
CA ALA A 264 13.30 22.01 10.22
C ALA A 264 11.86 21.81 9.71
N VAL A 265 11.00 21.07 10.39
CA VAL A 265 9.63 20.77 9.96
C VAL A 265 8.82 22.05 9.71
N ASP A 266 8.81 22.97 10.66
CA ASP A 266 8.08 24.23 10.52
C ASP A 266 8.70 25.13 9.44
N LYS A 267 10.03 25.14 9.31
CA LYS A 267 10.74 25.89 8.27
C LYS A 267 10.39 25.37 6.87
N VAL A 268 10.38 24.05 6.68
CA VAL A 268 9.98 23.42 5.40
C VAL A 268 8.53 23.75 5.06
N TYR A 269 7.61 23.62 6.04
CA TYR A 269 6.22 23.99 5.82
C TYR A 269 6.08 25.46 5.41
N GLY A 270 6.83 26.36 6.04
CA GLY A 270 6.83 27.80 5.70
C GLY A 270 7.35 28.13 4.30
N LYS A 271 8.04 27.20 3.62
CA LYS A 271 8.48 27.38 2.22
C LYS A 271 7.42 26.94 1.20
N ILE A 272 6.55 26.03 1.56
CA ILE A 272 5.46 25.59 0.70
C ILE A 272 4.51 26.76 0.49
N ARG A 273 4.21 27.08 -0.78
CA ARG A 273 3.40 28.25 -1.15
C ARG A 273 1.99 28.21 -0.58
N ASN A 274 1.42 27.01 -0.46
CA ASN A 274 0.10 26.75 0.12
C ASN A 274 -0.95 27.80 -0.25
N GLU A 275 -1.16 27.97 -1.56
CA GLU A 275 -2.07 28.98 -2.09
C GLU A 275 -3.52 28.69 -1.68
N LYS A 276 -4.33 29.74 -1.57
CA LYS A 276 -5.76 29.60 -1.35
C LYS A 276 -6.45 29.15 -2.63
N TYR A 277 -7.18 28.05 -2.55
CA TYR A 277 -7.92 27.48 -3.66
C TYR A 277 -9.42 27.78 -3.48
N ARG A 278 -10.03 28.36 -4.50
CA ARG A 278 -11.48 28.59 -4.52
C ARG A 278 -12.15 27.55 -5.39
N TYR A 279 -13.06 26.81 -4.85
CA TYR A 279 -13.90 25.90 -5.61
C TYR A 279 -15.34 26.00 -5.14
N ILE A 280 -16.28 25.69 -6.06
CA ILE A 280 -17.70 25.63 -5.72
C ILE A 280 -17.99 24.20 -5.29
N ALA A 281 -18.19 24.02 -4.01
CA ALA A 281 -18.31 22.72 -3.37
C ALA A 281 -19.68 22.03 -3.62
N GLY A 282 -20.68 22.68 -4.19
CA GLY A 282 -21.99 22.09 -4.49
C GLY A 282 -22.96 23.07 -5.11
N GLN A 283 -24.10 22.56 -5.61
CA GLN A 283 -25.18 23.37 -6.20
C GLN A 283 -25.96 24.23 -5.18
N THR A 284 -25.69 24.05 -3.88
CA THR A 284 -26.41 24.70 -2.78
C THR A 284 -25.71 25.91 -2.20
N THR A 285 -24.44 26.12 -2.45
CA THR A 285 -23.67 27.28 -1.97
C THR A 285 -23.49 28.32 -3.08
N LEU A 286 -24.01 29.50 -2.87
CA LEU A 286 -23.87 30.66 -3.78
C LEU A 286 -22.46 31.29 -3.74
N PHE A 287 -21.65 30.93 -2.76
CA PHE A 287 -20.32 31.47 -2.56
C PHE A 287 -19.26 30.37 -2.66
N PRO A 288 -18.15 30.58 -3.40
CA PRO A 288 -17.05 29.65 -3.41
C PRO A 288 -16.39 29.59 -2.02
N GLU A 289 -16.08 28.37 -1.57
CA GLU A 289 -15.29 28.16 -0.37
C GLU A 289 -13.81 28.39 -0.67
N GLU A 290 -13.14 29.12 0.22
CA GLU A 290 -11.68 29.25 0.18
C GLU A 290 -11.06 28.21 1.11
N VAL A 291 -10.27 27.31 0.55
CA VAL A 291 -9.52 26.33 1.32
C VAL A 291 -8.03 26.45 1.01
N ASP A 292 -7.20 26.20 2.01
CA ASP A 292 -5.77 26.07 1.78
C ASP A 292 -5.51 24.89 0.85
N GLN A 293 -4.59 25.06 -0.09
CA GLN A 293 -4.21 24.01 -1.04
C GLN A 293 -3.78 22.76 -0.29
N TYR A 294 -3.01 22.89 0.78
CA TYR A 294 -2.57 21.80 1.64
C TYR A 294 -2.93 22.09 3.10
N ASN A 295 -3.51 21.09 3.78
CA ASN A 295 -3.77 21.21 5.21
C ASN A 295 -2.44 21.18 5.99
N PRO A 296 -2.18 22.14 6.92
CA PRO A 296 -0.94 22.19 7.70
C PRO A 296 -0.65 20.90 8.48
N ASN A 297 -1.65 20.31 9.10
CA ASN A 297 -1.49 19.10 9.90
C ASN A 297 -1.12 17.90 9.02
N LEU A 298 -1.71 17.79 7.83
CA LEU A 298 -1.39 16.74 6.87
C LEU A 298 0.08 16.85 6.41
N VAL A 299 0.54 18.05 6.04
CA VAL A 299 1.92 18.24 5.57
C VAL A 299 2.93 17.93 6.67
N LYS A 300 2.69 18.45 7.89
CA LYS A 300 3.55 18.19 9.05
C LYS A 300 3.57 16.71 9.42
N GLU A 301 2.43 16.04 9.39
CA GLU A 301 2.35 14.60 9.64
C GLU A 301 3.20 13.80 8.65
N ILE A 302 3.10 14.10 7.34
CA ILE A 302 3.90 13.38 6.34
C ILE A 302 5.39 13.64 6.52
N ILE A 303 5.81 14.89 6.78
CA ILE A 303 7.22 15.21 7.03
C ILE A 303 7.73 14.47 8.27
N ASN A 304 6.95 14.48 9.35
CA ASN A 304 7.29 13.76 10.59
C ASN A 304 7.36 12.24 10.35
N ASN A 305 6.45 11.68 9.56
CA ASN A 305 6.51 10.27 9.16
C ASN A 305 7.77 9.97 8.33
N CYS A 306 8.18 10.87 7.44
CA CYS A 306 9.46 10.72 6.73
C CYS A 306 10.64 10.70 7.72
N ILE A 307 10.66 11.55 8.75
CA ILE A 307 11.71 11.56 9.79
C ILE A 307 11.66 10.26 10.60
N ALA A 308 10.49 9.88 11.11
CA ALA A 308 10.32 8.72 11.98
C ALA A 308 10.68 7.39 11.31
N HIS A 309 10.35 7.24 10.01
CA HIS A 309 10.42 5.98 9.28
C HIS A 309 11.58 5.87 8.29
N SER A 310 12.39 6.93 8.10
CA SER A 310 13.61 6.86 7.30
C SER A 310 14.57 5.80 7.80
N ASP A 311 15.20 5.07 6.90
CA ASP A 311 16.35 4.23 7.22
C ASP A 311 17.65 5.05 7.10
N TYR A 312 18.08 5.60 8.19
CA TYR A 312 19.28 6.43 8.26
C TYR A 312 20.57 5.69 7.92
N ARG A 313 20.56 4.36 7.96
CA ARG A 313 21.69 3.52 7.54
C ARG A 313 21.91 3.57 6.02
N LEU A 314 20.84 3.84 5.26
CA LEU A 314 20.91 4.04 3.81
C LEU A 314 21.44 5.43 3.42
N ARG A 315 21.67 6.32 4.40
CA ARG A 315 22.15 7.69 4.18
C ARG A 315 21.30 8.50 3.19
N GLY A 316 20.03 8.13 3.05
CA GLY A 316 19.07 8.79 2.18
C GLY A 316 18.63 10.14 2.74
N LYS A 317 18.24 11.03 1.83
CA LYS A 317 17.69 12.35 2.18
C LYS A 317 16.18 12.30 2.15
N ILE A 318 15.54 13.12 2.98
CA ILE A 318 14.12 13.40 2.87
C ILE A 318 13.95 14.51 1.83
N ASN A 319 13.14 14.28 0.79
CA ASN A 319 12.85 15.27 -0.22
C ASN A 319 11.37 15.65 -0.18
N VAL A 320 11.10 16.95 -0.28
CA VAL A 320 9.77 17.53 -0.42
C VAL A 320 9.76 18.29 -1.75
N GLU A 321 9.09 17.73 -2.74
CA GLU A 321 9.00 18.31 -4.08
C GLU A 321 7.65 18.98 -4.24
N GLU A 322 7.67 20.25 -4.60
CA GLU A 322 6.49 21.07 -4.81
C GLU A 322 6.28 21.31 -6.30
N TYR A 323 5.15 20.84 -6.80
CA TYR A 323 4.63 21.11 -8.14
C TYR A 323 3.45 22.08 -8.07
N GLU A 324 2.91 22.45 -9.21
CA GLU A 324 1.76 23.36 -9.26
C GLU A 324 0.49 22.78 -8.65
N ASP A 325 0.33 21.45 -8.76
CA ASP A 325 -0.89 20.71 -8.42
C ASP A 325 -0.72 19.71 -7.28
N ARG A 326 0.51 19.46 -6.82
CA ARG A 326 0.80 18.43 -5.82
C ARG A 326 2.10 18.66 -5.06
N LEU A 327 2.17 18.04 -3.89
CA LEU A 327 3.40 17.82 -3.14
C LEU A 327 3.79 16.35 -3.24
N VAL A 328 5.08 16.09 -3.37
CA VAL A 328 5.65 14.74 -3.37
C VAL A 328 6.69 14.66 -2.25
N PHE A 329 6.50 13.69 -1.36
CA PHE A 329 7.39 13.43 -0.23
C PHE A 329 8.12 12.12 -0.48
N ILE A 330 9.43 12.12 -0.33
CA ILE A 330 10.28 10.96 -0.62
C ILE A 330 11.19 10.72 0.56
N ASN A 331 11.21 9.50 1.07
CA ASN A 331 12.20 9.07 2.05
C ASN A 331 12.72 7.66 1.74
N GLU A 332 13.95 7.41 2.16
CA GLU A 332 14.55 6.08 2.06
C GLU A 332 14.12 5.20 3.24
N GLY A 333 13.81 3.95 2.94
CA GLY A 333 13.36 2.93 3.88
C GLY A 333 12.14 2.19 3.34
N ALA A 334 12.07 0.88 3.57
CA ALA A 334 10.92 0.09 3.18
C ALA A 334 9.66 0.54 3.93
N PHE A 335 8.52 0.50 3.26
CA PHE A 335 7.22 0.70 3.88
C PHE A 335 6.92 -0.48 4.80
N ILE A 336 6.68 -0.23 6.09
CA ILE A 336 6.53 -1.32 7.08
C ILE A 336 5.19 -2.04 6.92
N PRO A 337 4.03 -1.36 6.74
CA PRO A 337 2.84 -2.04 6.26
C PRO A 337 3.11 -2.61 4.86
N GLU A 338 2.65 -3.82 4.54
CA GLU A 338 2.86 -4.37 3.19
C GLU A 338 2.14 -3.56 2.13
N THR A 339 0.92 -3.13 2.45
CA THR A 339 0.08 -2.33 1.56
C THR A 339 -0.52 -1.14 2.30
N VAL A 340 -0.96 -0.15 1.52
CA VAL A 340 -1.66 1.01 2.07
C VAL A 340 -3.02 0.60 2.63
N GLU A 341 -3.68 -0.35 1.98
CA GLU A 341 -4.95 -0.92 2.42
C GLU A 341 -4.85 -1.48 3.84
N GLN A 342 -3.79 -2.23 4.13
CA GLN A 342 -3.52 -2.77 5.46
C GLN A 342 -3.34 -1.64 6.50
N ALA A 343 -2.62 -0.58 6.12
CA ALA A 343 -2.42 0.57 7.00
C ALA A 343 -3.71 1.37 7.28
N LEU A 344 -4.72 1.25 6.41
CA LEU A 344 -6.03 1.87 6.55
C LEU A 344 -7.03 1.00 7.33
N GLU A 345 -6.69 -0.25 7.66
CA GLU A 345 -7.58 -1.12 8.44
C GLU A 345 -7.76 -0.60 9.87
N PRO A 346 -9.01 -0.58 10.39
CA PRO A 346 -9.25 -0.14 11.75
C PRO A 346 -8.46 -0.95 12.78
N GLY A 347 -7.68 -0.27 13.60
CA GLY A 347 -6.90 -0.90 14.66
C GLY A 347 -5.60 -1.58 14.19
N TYR A 348 -5.19 -1.40 12.94
CA TYR A 348 -3.90 -1.86 12.46
C TYR A 348 -2.77 -1.28 13.33
N LYS A 349 -1.84 -2.13 13.70
CA LYS A 349 -0.60 -1.74 14.40
C LYS A 349 0.58 -2.34 13.64
N PRO A 350 1.59 -1.54 13.30
CA PRO A 350 2.78 -2.08 12.64
C PRO A 350 3.46 -3.09 13.57
N PRO A 351 4.02 -4.18 13.02
CA PRO A 351 4.65 -5.24 13.82
C PRO A 351 5.92 -4.75 14.56
N TYR A 352 6.55 -3.71 14.04
CA TYR A 352 7.73 -3.07 14.64
C TYR A 352 7.89 -1.64 14.14
N TYR A 353 8.73 -0.86 14.83
CA TYR A 353 9.19 0.46 14.37
C TYR A 353 10.69 0.40 14.11
N ARG A 354 11.12 0.85 12.91
CA ARG A 354 12.55 0.86 12.54
C ARG A 354 13.39 1.70 13.49
N ASN A 355 12.89 2.84 13.89
CA ASN A 355 13.52 3.79 14.80
C ASN A 355 12.63 4.00 16.05
N ALA A 356 12.40 2.93 16.82
CA ALA A 356 11.45 2.97 17.94
C ALA A 356 11.81 4.03 18.99
N PHE A 357 13.10 4.22 19.27
CA PHE A 357 13.56 5.24 20.20
C PHE A 357 13.28 6.65 19.70
N LEU A 358 13.56 6.92 18.43
CA LEU A 358 13.25 8.18 17.75
C LEU A 358 11.73 8.44 17.76
N CYS A 359 10.91 7.44 17.38
CA CYS A 359 9.46 7.59 17.38
C CYS A 359 8.92 7.97 18.78
N ASN A 360 9.41 7.31 19.84
CA ASN A 360 9.03 7.64 21.20
C ASN A 360 9.42 9.07 21.61
N ALA A 361 10.62 9.51 21.24
CA ALA A 361 11.05 10.89 21.46
C ALA A 361 10.17 11.89 20.70
N MET A 362 9.86 11.61 19.42
CA MET A 362 8.97 12.45 18.60
C MET A 362 7.55 12.56 19.18
N VAL A 363 7.02 11.47 19.75
CA VAL A 363 5.75 11.49 20.49
C VAL A 363 5.86 12.44 21.68
N ASN A 364 6.95 12.36 22.45
CA ASN A 364 7.17 13.22 23.61
C ASN A 364 7.33 14.70 23.24
N MET A 365 7.71 14.98 21.99
CA MET A 365 7.83 16.34 21.43
C MET A 365 6.60 16.79 20.65
N TYR A 366 5.47 16.09 20.73
CA TYR A 366 4.27 16.39 19.92
C TYR A 366 4.51 16.47 18.41
N MET A 367 5.52 15.77 17.90
CA MET A 367 5.75 15.68 16.46
C MET A 367 4.83 14.66 15.81
N ILE A 368 4.59 13.52 16.47
CA ILE A 368 3.71 12.44 16.00
C ILE A 368 2.77 11.96 17.10
N ASP A 369 1.66 11.31 16.72
CA ASP A 369 0.73 10.68 17.67
C ASP A 369 1.01 9.16 17.78
N THR A 370 0.62 8.58 18.92
CA THR A 370 0.80 7.14 19.24
C THR A 370 -0.31 6.24 18.71
N ASN A 371 -1.43 6.81 18.25
CA ASN A 371 -2.65 6.04 17.99
C ASN A 371 -2.68 5.34 16.63
N SER A 372 -1.55 5.25 15.92
CA SER A 372 -1.47 4.68 14.55
C SER A 372 -2.45 5.32 13.55
N MET A 373 -2.82 6.58 13.80
CA MET A 373 -3.80 7.33 13.00
C MET A 373 -3.16 8.13 11.87
N GLY A 374 -1.83 8.14 11.73
CA GLY A 374 -1.12 9.00 10.77
C GLY A 374 -1.58 8.82 9.33
N ILE A 375 -1.51 7.60 8.79
CA ILE A 375 -1.94 7.32 7.41
C ILE A 375 -3.46 7.50 7.26
N PRO A 376 -4.34 6.90 8.10
CA PRO A 376 -5.78 7.17 8.04
C PRO A 376 -6.12 8.67 8.09
N MET A 377 -5.48 9.46 8.96
CA MET A 377 -5.71 10.90 9.08
C MET A 377 -5.36 11.66 7.77
N ILE A 378 -4.26 11.29 7.11
CA ILE A 378 -3.87 11.89 5.82
C ILE A 378 -4.96 11.66 4.77
N TYR A 379 -5.55 10.47 4.73
CA TYR A 379 -6.65 10.12 3.81
C TYR A 379 -7.96 10.83 4.17
N GLU A 380 -8.32 10.86 5.46
CA GLU A 380 -9.53 11.56 5.93
C GLU A 380 -9.48 13.06 5.62
N ILE A 381 -8.35 13.72 5.88
CA ILE A 381 -8.20 15.15 5.55
C ILE A 381 -8.41 15.41 4.05
N GLN A 382 -7.87 14.57 3.17
CA GLN A 382 -8.06 14.72 1.72
C GLN A 382 -9.49 14.40 1.29
N LYS A 383 -10.10 13.38 1.88
CA LYS A 383 -11.52 13.03 1.67
C LYS A 383 -12.43 14.19 2.08
N ASP A 384 -12.24 14.76 3.28
CA ASP A 384 -13.07 15.86 3.80
C ASP A 384 -12.93 17.14 2.95
N LYS A 385 -11.76 17.36 2.35
CA LYS A 385 -11.55 18.42 1.36
C LYS A 385 -12.13 18.10 -0.02
N CYS A 386 -12.63 16.89 -0.22
CA CYS A 386 -13.06 16.37 -1.52
C CYS A 386 -11.98 16.48 -2.62
N PHE A 387 -10.71 16.37 -2.23
CA PHE A 387 -9.56 16.34 -3.13
C PHE A 387 -9.21 14.88 -3.47
N PRO A 388 -8.44 14.61 -4.54
CA PRO A 388 -7.95 13.27 -4.84
C PRO A 388 -7.21 12.69 -3.64
N LEU A 389 -7.43 11.41 -3.36
CA LEU A 389 -6.77 10.74 -2.25
C LEU A 389 -5.24 10.68 -2.47
N PRO A 390 -4.44 10.64 -1.40
CA PRO A 390 -3.00 10.50 -1.51
C PRO A 390 -2.61 9.22 -2.26
N THR A 391 -1.50 9.23 -2.93
CA THR A 391 -0.95 8.05 -3.63
C THR A 391 0.39 7.70 -3.00
N PHE A 392 0.54 6.44 -2.63
CA PHE A 392 1.82 5.86 -2.21
C PHE A 392 2.39 5.06 -3.38
N ASP A 393 3.59 5.40 -3.79
CA ASP A 393 4.38 4.62 -4.73
C ASP A 393 5.45 3.85 -3.94
N LEU A 394 5.36 2.54 -3.99
CA LEU A 394 6.18 1.57 -3.26
C LEU A 394 6.94 0.63 -4.22
N GLU A 395 6.96 0.95 -5.52
CA GLU A 395 7.58 0.10 -6.54
C GLU A 395 9.10 0.01 -6.37
N THR A 396 9.73 1.11 -5.91
CA THR A 396 11.17 1.12 -5.66
C THR A 396 11.46 0.53 -4.29
N PRO A 397 12.19 -0.59 -4.19
CA PRO A 397 12.58 -1.16 -2.90
C PRO A 397 13.31 -0.14 -2.02
N ASN A 398 13.03 -0.17 -0.73
CA ASN A 398 13.63 0.74 0.27
C ASN A 398 13.41 2.23 -0.02
N ARG A 399 12.31 2.58 -0.69
CA ARG A 399 11.90 3.97 -0.91
C ARG A 399 10.39 4.09 -0.81
N VAL A 400 9.93 5.12 -0.11
CA VAL A 400 8.52 5.48 -0.03
C VAL A 400 8.33 6.85 -0.68
N ILE A 401 7.39 6.93 -1.63
CA ILE A 401 7.02 8.18 -2.28
C ILE A 401 5.55 8.44 -2.01
N VAL A 402 5.23 9.54 -1.36
CA VAL A 402 3.86 9.95 -1.05
C VAL A 402 3.50 11.18 -1.86
N THR A 403 2.47 11.09 -2.68
CA THR A 403 1.95 12.23 -3.45
C THR A 403 0.64 12.73 -2.83
N VAL A 404 0.59 14.01 -2.50
CA VAL A 404 -0.60 14.71 -2.00
C VAL A 404 -1.05 15.73 -3.04
N TYR A 405 -2.28 15.64 -3.46
CA TYR A 405 -2.85 16.53 -4.47
C TYR A 405 -3.41 17.81 -3.82
N GLY A 406 -3.00 18.97 -4.36
CA GLY A 406 -3.42 20.29 -3.89
C GLY A 406 -4.48 20.95 -4.75
N LYS A 407 -4.95 20.29 -5.79
CA LYS A 407 -6.03 20.76 -6.68
C LYS A 407 -7.03 19.66 -6.95
N VAL A 408 -8.25 20.06 -7.27
CA VAL A 408 -9.24 19.16 -7.85
C VAL A 408 -8.74 18.71 -9.23
N MET A 409 -8.51 17.40 -9.40
CA MET A 409 -8.10 16.82 -10.68
C MET A 409 -9.32 16.41 -11.53
N ASP A 410 -10.35 15.89 -10.87
CA ASP A 410 -11.63 15.57 -11.50
C ASP A 410 -12.77 16.19 -10.67
N SER A 411 -13.46 17.17 -11.27
CA SER A 411 -14.60 17.84 -10.65
C SER A 411 -15.72 16.85 -10.27
N ASN A 412 -15.81 15.75 -10.97
CA ASN A 412 -16.83 14.73 -10.75
C ASN A 412 -16.52 13.88 -9.52
N TYR A 413 -15.24 13.53 -9.29
CA TYR A 413 -14.82 12.85 -8.08
C TYR A 413 -15.08 13.71 -6.85
N THR A 414 -14.72 14.99 -6.90
CA THR A 414 -15.01 15.97 -5.83
C THR A 414 -16.50 16.06 -5.52
N GLN A 415 -17.35 16.14 -6.57
CA GLN A 415 -18.80 16.16 -6.38
C GLN A 415 -19.35 14.85 -5.82
N LEU A 416 -18.75 13.70 -6.20
CA LEU A 416 -19.12 12.39 -5.65
C LEU A 416 -18.90 12.34 -4.13
N LEU A 417 -17.74 12.76 -3.68
CA LEU A 417 -17.44 12.80 -2.25
C LEU A 417 -18.38 13.77 -1.51
N HIS A 418 -18.67 14.91 -2.10
CA HIS A 418 -19.61 15.89 -1.56
C HIS A 418 -21.05 15.35 -1.42
N ALA A 419 -21.50 14.61 -2.43
CA ALA A 419 -22.87 14.06 -2.44
C ALA A 419 -23.03 12.85 -1.50
N ASN A 420 -21.96 12.23 -1.06
CA ASN A 420 -21.93 11.02 -0.23
C ASN A 420 -20.91 11.16 0.90
N GLY A 421 -21.01 12.24 1.68
CA GLY A 421 -20.09 12.53 2.78
C GLY A 421 -20.08 11.48 3.91
N ASP A 422 -21.07 10.59 3.95
CA ASP A 422 -21.23 9.49 4.89
C ASP A 422 -20.48 8.20 4.50
N LEU A 423 -19.85 8.18 3.31
CA LEU A 423 -19.07 7.02 2.90
C LEU A 423 -17.84 6.84 3.81
N ASP A 424 -17.66 5.61 4.30
CA ASP A 424 -16.47 5.23 5.05
C ASP A 424 -15.21 5.32 4.19
N LEU A 425 -14.09 5.55 4.83
CA LEU A 425 -12.81 5.78 4.15
C LEU A 425 -12.41 4.62 3.23
N ARG A 426 -12.64 3.38 3.67
CA ARG A 426 -12.32 2.19 2.86
C ARG A 426 -13.13 2.18 1.56
N THR A 427 -14.41 2.49 1.63
CA THR A 427 -15.27 2.57 0.44
C THR A 427 -14.78 3.66 -0.52
N VAL A 428 -14.44 4.85 -0.01
CA VAL A 428 -13.91 5.95 -0.82
C VAL A 428 -12.59 5.57 -1.46
N PHE A 429 -11.71 4.89 -0.73
CA PHE A 429 -10.43 4.39 -1.24
C PHE A 429 -10.63 3.41 -2.40
N LEU A 430 -11.52 2.44 -2.25
CA LEU A 430 -11.83 1.47 -3.29
C LEU A 430 -12.42 2.14 -4.54
N LEU A 431 -13.29 3.13 -4.37
CA LEU A 431 -13.85 3.92 -5.48
C LEU A 431 -12.76 4.73 -6.20
N ASP A 432 -11.80 5.30 -5.47
CA ASP A 432 -10.65 6.00 -6.03
C ASP A 432 -9.74 5.04 -6.85
N GLN A 433 -9.52 3.80 -6.36
CA GLN A 433 -8.81 2.77 -7.13
C GLN A 433 -9.55 2.42 -8.43
N VAL A 434 -10.87 2.25 -8.39
CA VAL A 434 -11.70 1.98 -9.58
C VAL A 434 -11.59 3.12 -10.59
N GLN A 435 -11.65 4.38 -10.17
CA GLN A 435 -11.50 5.53 -11.07
C GLN A 435 -10.09 5.62 -11.68
N LYS A 436 -9.07 5.30 -10.89
CA LYS A 436 -7.67 5.24 -11.35
C LYS A 436 -7.37 4.01 -12.20
N LYS A 437 -8.40 3.19 -12.52
CA LYS A 437 -8.29 1.92 -13.29
C LYS A 437 -7.34 0.91 -12.67
N LYS A 438 -7.17 0.95 -11.34
CA LYS A 438 -6.42 -0.04 -10.59
C LYS A 438 -7.30 -1.25 -10.29
N THR A 439 -6.70 -2.43 -10.21
CA THR A 439 -7.41 -3.67 -9.89
C THR A 439 -7.76 -3.70 -8.39
N ILE A 440 -9.01 -4.02 -8.07
CA ILE A 440 -9.46 -4.30 -6.71
C ILE A 440 -9.76 -5.80 -6.56
N SER A 441 -9.89 -6.30 -5.35
CA SER A 441 -10.25 -7.71 -5.11
C SER A 441 -11.68 -8.05 -5.57
N LYS A 442 -11.98 -9.34 -5.80
CA LYS A 442 -13.35 -9.77 -6.14
C LYS A 442 -14.32 -9.53 -4.99
N GLU A 443 -13.85 -9.62 -3.75
CA GLU A 443 -14.62 -9.38 -2.54
C GLU A 443 -15.01 -7.90 -2.45
N ASP A 444 -14.05 -6.99 -2.61
CA ASP A 444 -14.29 -5.54 -2.63
C ASP A 444 -15.23 -5.15 -3.76
N PHE A 445 -15.06 -5.75 -4.97
CA PHE A 445 -16.00 -5.56 -6.06
C PHE A 445 -17.41 -5.99 -5.68
N SER A 446 -17.58 -7.16 -5.04
CA SER A 446 -18.89 -7.65 -4.61
C SER A 446 -19.52 -6.73 -3.58
N GLN A 447 -18.73 -6.22 -2.63
CA GLN A 447 -19.18 -5.25 -1.64
C GLN A 447 -19.62 -3.93 -2.27
N LEU A 448 -18.82 -3.34 -3.16
CA LEU A 448 -19.18 -2.10 -3.85
C LEU A 448 -20.42 -2.29 -4.75
N LYS A 449 -20.54 -3.47 -5.40
CA LYS A 449 -21.68 -3.79 -6.25
C LYS A 449 -22.97 -3.97 -5.48
N SER A 450 -22.93 -4.60 -4.30
CA SER A 450 -24.12 -4.74 -3.42
C SER A 450 -24.65 -3.39 -2.96
N ARG A 451 -23.77 -2.39 -2.79
CA ARG A 451 -24.12 -1.00 -2.46
C ARG A 451 -24.49 -0.16 -3.70
N ASN A 452 -24.50 -0.75 -4.90
CA ASN A 452 -24.74 -0.08 -6.19
C ASN A 452 -23.77 1.07 -6.48
N LEU A 453 -22.55 1.00 -5.99
CA LEU A 453 -21.51 2.02 -6.19
C LEU A 453 -20.71 1.79 -7.46
N VAL A 454 -20.65 0.56 -7.96
CA VAL A 454 -19.93 0.17 -9.19
C VAL A 454 -20.80 -0.68 -10.09
N GLU A 455 -20.49 -0.63 -11.39
CA GLU A 455 -21.09 -1.42 -12.45
C GLU A 455 -20.02 -2.12 -13.30
N GLY A 456 -20.45 -3.00 -14.20
CA GLY A 456 -19.56 -3.77 -15.07
C GLY A 456 -19.41 -5.22 -14.64
N ARG A 457 -18.46 -5.91 -15.27
CA ARG A 457 -18.07 -7.29 -14.96
C ARG A 457 -16.60 -7.31 -14.61
N TYR A 458 -16.28 -7.93 -13.48
CA TYR A 458 -14.89 -8.10 -13.06
C TYR A 458 -14.00 -8.73 -14.16
N PRO A 459 -12.79 -8.22 -14.43
CA PRO A 459 -12.13 -7.08 -13.78
C PRO A 459 -12.53 -5.70 -14.35
N ASN A 460 -13.32 -5.64 -15.42
CA ASN A 460 -13.72 -4.42 -16.13
C ASN A 460 -14.90 -3.74 -15.40
N ILE A 461 -14.57 -2.96 -14.37
CA ILE A 461 -15.54 -2.27 -13.50
C ILE A 461 -15.40 -0.76 -13.62
N PHE A 462 -16.49 -0.04 -13.33
CA PHE A 462 -16.53 1.42 -13.32
C PHE A 462 -17.56 1.94 -12.32
N VAL A 463 -17.44 3.20 -11.94
CA VAL A 463 -18.35 3.83 -10.98
C VAL A 463 -19.77 3.87 -11.53
N SER A 464 -20.78 3.56 -10.68
CA SER A 464 -22.17 3.38 -11.12
C SER A 464 -22.83 4.67 -11.58
N TYR A 465 -23.86 4.55 -12.46
CA TYR A 465 -24.64 5.70 -12.94
C TYR A 465 -25.34 6.47 -11.84
N LYS A 466 -25.78 5.83 -10.76
CA LYS A 466 -26.43 6.53 -9.63
C LYS A 466 -25.47 7.52 -8.99
N VAL A 467 -24.23 7.11 -8.82
CA VAL A 467 -23.16 7.94 -8.31
C VAL A 467 -22.76 8.99 -9.36
N ALA A 468 -22.58 8.59 -10.61
CA ALA A 468 -22.29 9.49 -11.72
C ALA A 468 -23.39 10.53 -11.99
N LYS A 469 -24.67 10.17 -11.75
CA LYS A 469 -25.81 11.08 -11.89
C LYS A 469 -25.84 12.15 -10.78
N ALA A 470 -25.54 11.77 -9.55
CA ALA A 470 -25.39 12.72 -8.44
C ALA A 470 -24.26 13.74 -8.71
N VAL A 471 -23.27 13.34 -9.50
CA VAL A 471 -22.05 14.08 -9.84
C VAL A 471 -22.17 14.91 -11.13
N GLY A 472 -23.30 14.85 -11.85
CA GLY A 472 -23.51 15.61 -13.09
C GLY A 472 -22.75 15.06 -14.33
N ASN A 473 -22.06 13.92 -14.22
CA ASN A 473 -21.16 13.43 -15.27
C ASN A 473 -21.73 12.32 -16.16
N LYS A 474 -22.79 12.66 -16.90
CA LYS A 474 -23.35 11.74 -17.91
C LYS A 474 -22.31 11.35 -18.98
N ALA A 475 -21.43 12.28 -19.39
CA ALA A 475 -20.49 12.08 -20.48
C ALA A 475 -19.41 11.03 -20.14
N THR A 476 -18.81 11.08 -18.96
CA THR A 476 -17.80 10.09 -18.52
C THR A 476 -18.43 8.73 -18.29
N TYR A 477 -19.64 8.68 -17.71
CA TYR A 477 -20.37 7.42 -17.56
C TYR A 477 -20.68 6.77 -18.90
N VAL A 478 -21.15 7.56 -19.90
CA VAL A 478 -21.43 7.05 -21.25
C VAL A 478 -20.15 6.54 -21.92
N ARG A 479 -19.01 7.20 -21.75
CA ARG A 479 -17.71 6.72 -22.24
C ARG A 479 -17.26 5.42 -21.56
N GLN A 480 -17.46 5.29 -20.26
CA GLN A 480 -17.08 4.07 -19.52
C GLN A 480 -17.99 2.88 -19.86
N LYS A 481 -19.31 3.10 -19.93
CA LYS A 481 -20.29 2.08 -20.30
C LYS A 481 -20.28 1.78 -21.79
N GLY A 482 -19.92 2.76 -22.61
CA GLY A 482 -20.07 2.75 -24.07
C GLY A 482 -21.49 3.00 -24.50
N LEU A 483 -21.69 3.25 -25.79
CA LEU A 483 -23.02 3.39 -26.37
C LEU A 483 -23.73 2.03 -26.43
N ASP A 484 -25.05 2.06 -26.36
CA ASP A 484 -25.87 0.86 -26.51
C ASP A 484 -25.65 0.17 -27.87
N GLU A 485 -25.84 -1.15 -27.92
CA GLU A 485 -25.62 -1.93 -29.15
C GLU A 485 -26.38 -1.39 -30.35
N GLU A 486 -27.60 -0.88 -30.15
CA GLU A 486 -28.42 -0.27 -31.20
C GLU A 486 -27.77 0.98 -31.78
N VAL A 487 -27.22 1.84 -30.91
CA VAL A 487 -26.51 3.05 -31.37
C VAL A 487 -25.20 2.68 -32.08
N CYS A 488 -24.48 1.68 -31.61
CA CYS A 488 -23.30 1.15 -32.28
C CYS A 488 -23.68 0.58 -33.69
N MET A 489 -24.77 -0.16 -33.79
CA MET A 489 -25.27 -0.66 -35.06
C MET A 489 -25.70 0.47 -36.00
N GLN A 490 -26.34 1.52 -35.50
CA GLN A 490 -26.70 2.70 -36.31
C GLN A 490 -25.47 3.45 -36.84
N LEU A 491 -24.40 3.56 -36.03
CA LEU A 491 -23.13 4.14 -36.52
C LEU A 491 -22.52 3.32 -37.64
N ILE A 492 -22.52 1.98 -37.53
CA ILE A 492 -22.08 1.09 -38.58
C ILE A 492 -22.94 1.31 -39.84
N LEU A 493 -24.26 1.34 -39.73
CA LEU A 493 -25.17 1.57 -40.85
C LEU A 493 -24.95 2.93 -41.50
N SER A 494 -24.76 3.97 -40.72
CA SER A 494 -24.50 5.32 -41.23
C SER A 494 -23.19 5.37 -42.04
N THR A 495 -22.15 4.69 -41.54
CA THR A 495 -20.88 4.59 -42.24
C THR A 495 -21.03 3.81 -43.56
N LEU A 496 -21.73 2.68 -43.52
CA LEU A 496 -21.96 1.87 -44.73
C LEU A 496 -22.91 2.49 -45.76
N LYS A 497 -23.72 3.50 -45.35
CA LYS A 497 -24.50 4.32 -46.31
C LYS A 497 -23.62 5.23 -47.14
N LEU A 498 -22.43 5.58 -46.68
CA LEU A 498 -21.45 6.39 -47.39
C LEU A 498 -20.65 5.56 -48.41
N GLY A 499 -20.68 4.24 -48.30
CA GLY A 499 -20.00 3.29 -49.17
C GLY A 499 -19.51 2.03 -48.45
N PRO A 500 -19.01 1.02 -49.15
CA PRO A 500 -18.39 -0.16 -48.56
C PRO A 500 -17.20 0.23 -47.71
N ALA A 501 -17.02 -0.43 -46.54
CA ALA A 501 -15.97 -0.11 -45.61
C ALA A 501 -15.26 -1.38 -45.08
N LYS A 502 -13.96 -1.27 -44.85
CA LYS A 502 -13.17 -2.34 -44.19
C LYS A 502 -13.46 -2.40 -42.71
N LYS A 503 -13.15 -3.55 -42.10
CA LYS A 503 -13.30 -3.71 -40.65
C LYS A 503 -12.46 -2.68 -39.84
N SER A 504 -11.28 -2.29 -40.36
CA SER A 504 -10.43 -1.24 -39.78
C SER A 504 -11.13 0.11 -39.71
N ASP A 505 -11.84 0.48 -40.79
CA ASP A 505 -12.51 1.77 -40.91
C ASP A 505 -13.71 1.83 -39.96
N LEU A 506 -14.49 0.75 -39.92
CA LEU A 506 -15.58 0.59 -38.96
C LEU A 506 -15.08 0.57 -37.51
N PHE A 507 -13.89 0.02 -37.27
CA PHE A 507 -13.27 0.04 -35.93
C PHE A 507 -12.86 1.46 -35.55
N ALA A 508 -12.26 2.23 -36.42
CA ALA A 508 -11.89 3.62 -36.18
C ALA A 508 -13.10 4.47 -35.79
N VAL A 509 -14.24 4.30 -36.45
CA VAL A 509 -15.49 5.01 -36.13
C VAL A 509 -16.10 4.58 -34.81
N LEU A 510 -16.00 3.30 -34.45
CA LEU A 510 -16.61 2.75 -33.23
C LEU A 510 -15.72 2.75 -32.01
N LYS A 511 -14.42 2.96 -32.18
CA LYS A 511 -13.44 2.88 -31.08
C LYS A 511 -13.82 3.74 -29.89
N ASP A 512 -14.25 4.98 -30.14
CA ASP A 512 -14.63 5.95 -29.12
C ASP A 512 -16.07 5.77 -28.62
N ALA A 513 -16.88 4.98 -29.32
CA ALA A 513 -18.26 4.63 -28.94
C ALA A 513 -18.32 3.37 -28.07
N LEU A 514 -17.23 2.58 -28.02
CA LEU A 514 -17.12 1.38 -27.18
C LEU A 514 -16.56 1.73 -25.80
N PRO A 515 -16.89 0.91 -24.76
CA PRO A 515 -16.47 1.21 -23.39
C PRO A 515 -14.95 1.39 -23.27
N ASP A 516 -14.52 2.46 -22.59
CA ASP A 516 -13.11 2.75 -22.33
C ASP A 516 -12.41 1.72 -21.42
N VAL A 517 -13.19 0.96 -20.66
CA VAL A 517 -12.70 -0.14 -19.81
C VAL A 517 -12.27 -1.38 -20.61
N LEU A 518 -12.55 -1.44 -21.91
CA LEU A 518 -12.17 -2.53 -22.79
C LEU A 518 -10.80 -2.28 -23.43
N THR A 519 -9.96 -3.33 -23.51
CA THR A 519 -8.73 -3.27 -24.29
C THR A 519 -9.05 -3.17 -25.80
N GLU A 520 -8.07 -2.74 -26.60
CA GLU A 520 -8.20 -2.66 -28.07
C GLU A 520 -8.64 -4.01 -28.69
N GLU A 521 -8.10 -5.12 -28.18
CA GLU A 521 -8.48 -6.46 -28.62
C GLU A 521 -9.93 -6.80 -28.27
N GLN A 522 -10.36 -6.45 -27.05
CA GLN A 522 -11.73 -6.63 -26.59
C GLN A 522 -12.71 -5.77 -27.39
N LYS A 523 -12.34 -4.52 -27.69
CA LYS A 523 -13.11 -3.62 -28.58
C LYS A 523 -13.24 -4.20 -29.98
N SER A 524 -12.14 -4.70 -30.55
CA SER A 524 -12.14 -5.35 -31.89
C SER A 524 -13.01 -6.61 -31.93
N LYS A 525 -12.98 -7.42 -30.83
CA LYS A 525 -13.83 -8.61 -30.69
C LYS A 525 -15.32 -8.24 -30.60
N LYS A 526 -15.64 -7.17 -29.86
CA LYS A 526 -17.02 -6.66 -29.76
C LYS A 526 -17.56 -6.16 -31.09
N LEU A 527 -16.75 -5.41 -31.88
CA LEU A 527 -17.10 -5.04 -33.23
C LEU A 527 -17.37 -6.27 -34.10
N SER A 528 -16.50 -7.29 -34.04
CA SER A 528 -16.69 -8.53 -34.80
C SER A 528 -18.02 -9.20 -34.48
N ASN A 529 -18.40 -9.24 -33.21
CA ASN A 529 -19.68 -9.80 -32.79
C ASN A 529 -20.88 -9.00 -33.32
N LEU A 530 -20.79 -7.65 -33.28
CA LEU A 530 -21.84 -6.78 -33.85
C LEU A 530 -21.99 -6.99 -35.36
N LEU A 531 -20.89 -7.03 -36.10
CA LEU A 531 -20.91 -7.28 -37.57
C LEU A 531 -21.51 -8.65 -37.91
N GLN A 532 -21.18 -9.70 -37.14
CA GLN A 532 -21.79 -11.02 -37.31
C GLN A 532 -23.28 -11.04 -36.98
N LYS A 533 -23.70 -10.31 -35.94
CA LYS A 533 -25.12 -10.15 -35.57
C LYS A 533 -25.92 -9.48 -36.70
N MET A 534 -25.39 -8.38 -37.24
CA MET A 534 -26.01 -7.65 -38.34
C MET A 534 -26.01 -8.46 -39.65
N LYS A 535 -24.97 -9.24 -39.93
CA LYS A 535 -24.90 -10.16 -41.08
C LYS A 535 -25.94 -11.27 -40.95
N ARG A 536 -26.09 -11.90 -39.78
CA ARG A 536 -27.14 -12.91 -39.51
C ARG A 536 -28.54 -12.35 -39.69
N ALA A 537 -28.72 -11.09 -39.29
CA ALA A 537 -29.98 -10.35 -39.49
C ALA A 537 -30.21 -9.91 -40.97
N ARG A 538 -29.31 -10.24 -41.90
CA ARG A 538 -29.35 -9.84 -43.30
C ARG A 538 -29.44 -8.33 -43.54
N ILE A 539 -28.85 -7.54 -42.64
CA ILE A 539 -28.79 -6.08 -42.74
C ILE A 539 -27.55 -5.65 -43.52
N ILE A 540 -26.46 -6.35 -43.34
CA ILE A 540 -25.17 -6.08 -43.99
C ILE A 540 -24.61 -7.36 -44.60
N GLY A 541 -23.80 -7.21 -45.64
CA GLY A 541 -23.07 -8.29 -46.31
C GLY A 541 -21.56 -8.05 -46.29
N VAL A 542 -20.79 -9.04 -46.72
CA VAL A 542 -19.34 -8.92 -46.91
C VAL A 542 -18.98 -9.37 -48.31
N LYS A 543 -18.19 -8.56 -49.00
CA LYS A 543 -17.61 -8.89 -50.33
C LYS A 543 -16.08 -8.97 -50.18
N GLY A 544 -15.45 -9.92 -50.88
CA GLY A 544 -13.99 -10.12 -50.84
C GLY A 544 -13.55 -11.26 -49.93
N ILE A 545 -12.25 -11.61 -50.00
CA ILE A 545 -11.64 -12.74 -49.31
C ILE A 545 -10.56 -12.21 -48.36
N ALA A 546 -10.58 -12.67 -47.10
CA ALA A 546 -9.59 -12.40 -46.08
C ALA A 546 -9.34 -10.88 -45.81
N ALA A 547 -8.09 -10.41 -45.89
CA ALA A 547 -7.69 -9.05 -45.53
C ALA A 547 -8.30 -7.94 -46.40
N ASN A 548 -8.80 -8.28 -47.60
CA ASN A 548 -9.44 -7.34 -48.52
C ASN A 548 -10.98 -7.42 -48.49
N SER A 549 -11.57 -7.96 -47.44
CA SER A 549 -13.02 -8.03 -47.30
C SER A 549 -13.60 -6.67 -46.91
N GLU A 550 -14.64 -6.24 -47.61
CA GLU A 550 -15.39 -5.01 -47.34
C GLU A 550 -16.83 -5.34 -46.95
N TRP A 551 -17.33 -4.64 -45.96
CA TRP A 551 -18.70 -4.71 -45.51
C TRP A 551 -19.57 -3.72 -46.30
N ASN A 552 -20.76 -4.12 -46.68
CA ASN A 552 -21.71 -3.29 -47.41
C ASN A 552 -23.13 -3.50 -46.91
N LEU A 553 -24.01 -2.54 -47.16
CA LEU A 553 -25.43 -2.69 -46.91
C LEU A 553 -26.02 -3.71 -47.89
N LEU A 554 -26.91 -4.56 -47.40
CA LEU A 554 -27.76 -5.37 -48.26
C LEU A 554 -29.02 -4.54 -48.53
N THR A 555 -29.18 -4.10 -49.79
CA THR A 555 -30.45 -3.52 -50.26
C THR A 555 -31.53 -4.60 -50.16
N LYS A 556 -32.64 -4.28 -49.45
CA LYS A 556 -33.84 -5.07 -49.62
C LYS A 556 -34.36 -4.80 -51.03
N ASP A 557 -34.27 -5.80 -51.92
CA ASP A 557 -35.11 -5.82 -53.12
C ASP A 557 -36.56 -5.96 -52.72
#